data_eb148f1071cea03d1f2d911590a19476
#
_entry.id   eb148f1071cea03d1f2d911590a19476
#
_cell.length_a   1.000
_cell.length_b   1.000
_cell.length_c   1.000
_cell.angle_alpha   90.00
_cell.angle_beta   90.00
_cell.angle_gamma   90.00
#
_symmetry.space_group_name_H-M   'P 1'
#
loop_
_entity.id
_entity.type
_entity.pdbx_description
1 polymer ?
#
loop_
_entity_poly.entity_id
_entity_poly.type
_entity_poly.pdbx_seq_one_letter_code
_entity_poly.pdbx_strand_id
1 'polypeptide(L)'
;MEVPNPYSGNYRLLAIVPILLVVASLLIIGFPGSPYAIKKGVDFKGGTLVTMQSDTGVDAAALSSELASRGFPVSSVKSLQNPQGYEVEVEIERDEKLTRAEELKSSFFAKIDEVSRLESDVLVTNQSAESIQKYSEARRAVDGEANELFAIAGLPQGASSYAGSNELKSAAAGAYKKVLDDNSQKLSDALLGLVEYETISFNEVSSSLSAKFIDRALMVVVYATILVSIVVFIIFRTLVPSAAVLLGAACDIILALGAMGLFGIPLTLASFAALLMLIGFSLDTDVLLTMRVIKRREGTARSRAYEAMKTGTTMSFALMVSFLCLFILASLTHINTYYEISAVALAGLIGDLAATWMLNAVIVLAYAEKRGETGGEHKPFLSSIFSQ
;
A
#
# COMPACT_ATOMS: atom_id res chain seq x y z
N MET A 1 37.36 17.30 -0.10
CA MET A 1 36.87 18.20 -1.17
C MET A 1 35.67 18.96 -0.63
N GLU A 2 35.74 20.30 -0.58
CA GLU A 2 34.56 21.09 -0.22
C GLU A 2 33.66 21.16 -1.45
N VAL A 3 32.48 20.62 -1.33
CA VAL A 3 31.45 20.70 -2.38
C VAL A 3 31.06 22.18 -2.52
N PRO A 4 31.09 22.76 -3.73
CA PRO A 4 30.70 24.16 -3.92
C PRO A 4 29.23 24.36 -3.49
N ASN A 5 28.93 25.51 -2.86
CA ASN A 5 27.59 25.82 -2.41
C ASN A 5 26.65 26.02 -3.61
N PRO A 6 25.67 25.12 -3.85
CA PRO A 6 24.77 25.20 -5.00
C PRO A 6 23.83 26.42 -4.94
N TYR A 7 23.66 27.04 -3.76
CA TYR A 7 22.80 28.19 -3.57
C TYR A 7 23.50 29.53 -3.78
N SER A 8 24.83 29.53 -4.11
CA SER A 8 25.59 30.77 -4.31
C SER A 8 25.20 31.53 -5.58
N GLY A 9 24.75 30.81 -6.63
CA GLY A 9 24.31 31.37 -7.91
C GLY A 9 22.81 31.59 -8.03
N ASN A 10 22.25 31.35 -9.23
CA ASN A 10 20.81 31.42 -9.46
C ASN A 10 20.14 30.11 -9.00
N TYR A 11 19.97 29.96 -7.69
CA TYR A 11 19.43 28.74 -7.06
C TYR A 11 18.00 28.41 -7.51
N ARG A 12 17.24 29.38 -8.07
CA ARG A 12 15.88 29.15 -8.57
C ARG A 12 15.82 28.15 -9.71
N LEU A 13 16.89 28.03 -10.49
CA LEU A 13 17.00 27.05 -11.58
C LEU A 13 17.06 25.60 -11.06
N LEU A 14 17.49 25.39 -9.81
CA LEU A 14 17.51 24.05 -9.21
C LEU A 14 16.13 23.41 -9.15
N ALA A 15 15.06 24.21 -8.98
CA ALA A 15 13.70 23.68 -8.90
C ALA A 15 13.20 23.03 -10.20
N ILE A 16 13.86 23.30 -11.34
CA ILE A 16 13.46 22.72 -12.63
C ILE A 16 13.60 21.19 -12.61
N VAL A 17 14.65 20.67 -11.99
CA VAL A 17 14.93 19.22 -11.96
C VAL A 17 13.82 18.44 -11.27
N PRO A 18 13.48 18.71 -10.00
CA PRO A 18 12.39 17.97 -9.33
C PRO A 18 11.03 18.20 -9.99
N ILE A 19 10.76 19.39 -10.55
CA ILE A 19 9.51 19.63 -11.29
C ILE A 19 9.42 18.74 -12.53
N LEU A 20 10.48 18.61 -13.30
CA LEU A 20 10.52 17.71 -14.46
C LEU A 20 10.36 16.25 -14.05
N LEU A 21 11.02 15.83 -12.96
CA LEU A 21 10.87 14.47 -12.43
C LEU A 21 9.42 14.19 -11.96
N VAL A 22 8.79 15.14 -11.26
CA VAL A 22 7.40 15.01 -10.84
C VAL A 22 6.46 14.92 -12.04
N VAL A 23 6.65 15.77 -13.06
CA VAL A 23 5.86 15.71 -14.30
C VAL A 23 6.05 14.38 -15.01
N ALA A 24 7.29 13.90 -15.12
CA ALA A 24 7.57 12.59 -15.71
C ALA A 24 6.91 11.46 -14.92
N SER A 25 6.97 11.48 -13.58
CA SER A 25 6.30 10.50 -12.72
C SER A 25 4.79 10.52 -12.90
N LEU A 26 4.17 11.72 -12.96
CA LEU A 26 2.74 11.86 -13.20
C LEU A 26 2.31 11.34 -14.59
N LEU A 27 3.15 11.51 -15.61
CA LEU A 27 2.90 10.95 -16.93
C LEU A 27 3.00 9.42 -16.92
N ILE A 28 3.98 8.84 -16.20
CA ILE A 28 4.13 7.40 -16.02
C ILE A 28 2.90 6.80 -15.33
N ILE A 29 2.44 7.44 -14.25
CA ILE A 29 1.30 6.95 -13.45
C ILE A 29 -0.04 7.16 -14.17
N GLY A 30 -0.22 8.33 -14.80
CA GLY A 30 -1.50 8.80 -15.31
C GLY A 30 -1.85 8.39 -16.75
N PHE A 31 -0.93 7.79 -17.50
CA PHE A 31 -1.19 7.44 -18.89
C PHE A 31 -1.94 6.10 -18.96
N PRO A 32 -3.24 6.11 -19.39
CA PRO A 32 -4.02 4.88 -19.51
C PRO A 32 -3.38 3.90 -20.49
N GLY A 33 -3.16 2.65 -20.04
CA GLY A 33 -2.53 1.61 -20.86
C GLY A 33 -1.01 1.69 -20.95
N SER A 34 -0.37 2.55 -20.15
CA SER A 34 1.09 2.57 -20.01
C SER A 34 1.59 1.23 -19.48
N PRO A 35 2.64 0.64 -20.08
CA PRO A 35 3.30 -0.54 -19.53
C PRO A 35 3.92 -0.28 -18.16
N TYR A 36 4.10 1.00 -17.81
CA TYR A 36 4.65 1.49 -16.54
C TYR A 36 3.58 1.92 -15.54
N ALA A 37 2.28 1.65 -15.80
CA ALA A 37 1.23 1.90 -14.83
C ALA A 37 1.45 1.05 -13.58
N ILE A 38 1.19 1.62 -12.40
CA ILE A 38 1.35 0.90 -11.13
C ILE A 38 0.39 -0.29 -11.10
N LYS A 39 0.96 -1.48 -11.02
CA LYS A 39 0.20 -2.71 -10.87
C LYS A 39 -0.20 -2.87 -9.39
N LYS A 40 -1.47 -3.20 -9.17
CA LYS A 40 -1.93 -3.56 -7.82
C LYS A 40 -1.55 -5.01 -7.57
N GLY A 41 -0.90 -5.30 -6.45
CA GLY A 41 -0.66 -6.67 -5.99
C GLY A 41 -1.94 -7.34 -5.47
N VAL A 42 -1.83 -8.62 -5.13
CA VAL A 42 -2.96 -9.44 -4.62
C VAL A 42 -3.64 -8.84 -3.39
N ASP A 43 -2.92 -8.12 -2.55
CA ASP A 43 -3.45 -7.43 -1.37
C ASP A 43 -4.54 -6.40 -1.72
N PHE A 44 -4.43 -5.75 -2.89
CA PHE A 44 -5.33 -4.69 -3.35
C PHE A 44 -6.28 -5.10 -4.49
N LYS A 45 -6.06 -6.25 -5.11
CA LYS A 45 -6.96 -6.80 -6.13
C LYS A 45 -7.81 -7.95 -5.59
N GLY A 46 -7.30 -8.67 -4.59
CA GLY A 46 -7.71 -10.03 -4.30
C GLY A 46 -7.10 -11.02 -5.28
N GLY A 47 -6.96 -12.25 -4.87
CA GLY A 47 -6.38 -13.30 -5.68
C GLY A 47 -5.57 -14.28 -4.86
N THR A 48 -4.83 -15.13 -5.54
CA THR A 48 -3.93 -16.11 -4.94
C THR A 48 -2.52 -15.85 -5.42
N LEU A 49 -1.60 -15.61 -4.48
CA LEU A 49 -0.17 -15.61 -4.73
C LEU A 49 0.37 -17.01 -4.40
N VAL A 50 0.93 -17.68 -5.39
CA VAL A 50 1.62 -18.95 -5.22
C VAL A 50 3.11 -18.69 -5.28
N THR A 51 3.83 -19.11 -4.25
CA THR A 51 5.30 -19.05 -4.20
C THR A 51 5.84 -20.47 -4.15
N MET A 52 6.72 -20.80 -5.09
CA MET A 52 7.35 -22.10 -5.23
C MET A 52 8.86 -21.97 -5.20
N GLN A 53 9.55 -22.92 -4.56
CA GLN A 53 11.00 -23.07 -4.68
C GLN A 53 11.31 -24.21 -5.62
N SER A 54 12.16 -23.95 -6.63
CA SER A 54 12.54 -24.89 -7.67
C SER A 54 14.06 -24.88 -7.88
N ASP A 55 14.62 -26.02 -8.19
CA ASP A 55 16.04 -26.11 -8.56
C ASP A 55 16.33 -25.60 -9.98
N THR A 56 15.30 -25.55 -10.80
CA THR A 56 15.41 -25.16 -12.22
C THR A 56 14.68 -23.88 -12.52
N GLY A 57 15.28 -23.02 -13.35
CA GLY A 57 14.63 -21.79 -13.82
C GLY A 57 13.43 -22.10 -14.70
N VAL A 58 12.33 -21.35 -14.49
CA VAL A 58 11.08 -21.51 -15.22
C VAL A 58 10.89 -20.33 -16.17
N ASP A 59 10.51 -20.64 -17.41
CA ASP A 59 10.08 -19.57 -18.35
C ASP A 59 8.71 -19.04 -17.93
N ALA A 60 8.74 -17.81 -17.41
CA ALA A 60 7.56 -17.13 -16.88
C ALA A 60 6.46 -16.97 -17.95
N ALA A 61 6.83 -16.73 -19.22
CA ALA A 61 5.87 -16.56 -20.30
C ALA A 61 5.21 -17.89 -20.69
N ALA A 62 5.99 -18.95 -20.76
CA ALA A 62 5.50 -20.30 -21.05
C ALA A 62 4.56 -20.79 -19.91
N LEU A 63 4.97 -20.62 -18.65
CA LEU A 63 4.16 -21.01 -17.49
C LEU A 63 2.84 -20.23 -17.42
N SER A 64 2.88 -18.92 -17.67
CA SER A 64 1.68 -18.08 -17.70
C SER A 64 0.69 -18.54 -18.79
N SER A 65 1.19 -18.83 -20.00
CA SER A 65 0.37 -19.28 -21.12
C SER A 65 -0.26 -20.66 -20.84
N GLU A 66 0.50 -21.57 -20.26
CA GLU A 66 0.03 -22.92 -19.96
C GLU A 66 -1.03 -22.94 -18.85
N LEU A 67 -0.82 -22.18 -17.77
CA LEU A 67 -1.82 -22.03 -16.71
C LEU A 67 -3.10 -21.36 -17.23
N ALA A 68 -2.96 -20.35 -18.08
CA ALA A 68 -4.13 -19.71 -18.72
C ALA A 68 -4.91 -20.71 -19.59
N SER A 69 -4.22 -21.60 -20.32
CA SER A 69 -4.86 -22.66 -21.14
C SER A 69 -5.62 -23.67 -20.28
N ARG A 70 -5.19 -23.89 -19.03
CA ARG A 70 -5.86 -24.74 -18.02
C ARG A 70 -6.98 -24.03 -17.27
N GLY A 71 -7.28 -22.77 -17.61
CA GLY A 71 -8.40 -22.01 -17.06
C GLY A 71 -8.07 -21.21 -15.81
N PHE A 72 -6.78 -21.03 -15.46
CA PHE A 72 -6.37 -20.15 -14.37
C PHE A 72 -6.08 -18.75 -14.90
N PRO A 73 -6.76 -17.70 -14.42
CA PRO A 73 -6.53 -16.32 -14.85
C PRO A 73 -5.25 -15.76 -14.20
N VAL A 74 -4.12 -15.96 -14.89
CA VAL A 74 -2.80 -15.53 -14.41
C VAL A 74 -2.62 -14.03 -14.63
N SER A 75 -2.32 -13.29 -13.57
CA SER A 75 -2.02 -11.86 -13.60
C SER A 75 -0.53 -11.58 -13.82
N SER A 76 0.33 -12.38 -13.19
CA SER A 76 1.78 -12.20 -13.23
C SER A 76 2.51 -13.51 -12.92
N VAL A 77 3.61 -13.76 -13.59
CA VAL A 77 4.57 -14.82 -13.25
C VAL A 77 5.95 -14.18 -13.17
N LYS A 78 6.67 -14.47 -12.09
CA LYS A 78 8.06 -14.06 -11.89
C LYS A 78 8.88 -15.28 -11.54
N SER A 79 10.07 -15.39 -12.13
CA SER A 79 11.07 -16.40 -11.79
C SER A 79 12.33 -15.68 -11.38
N LEU A 80 12.73 -15.84 -10.13
CA LEU A 80 13.85 -15.15 -9.51
C LEU A 80 14.92 -16.17 -9.12
N GLN A 81 16.14 -15.97 -9.62
CA GLN A 81 17.26 -16.86 -9.28
C GLN A 81 17.86 -16.48 -7.93
N ASN A 82 18.06 -17.45 -7.06
CA ASN A 82 18.65 -17.27 -5.74
C ASN A 82 19.83 -18.24 -5.50
N PRO A 83 20.62 -18.06 -4.43
CA PRO A 83 21.72 -18.99 -4.12
C PRO A 83 21.27 -20.43 -3.81
N GLN A 84 19.97 -20.64 -3.56
CA GLN A 84 19.36 -21.93 -3.22
C GLN A 84 18.54 -22.54 -4.36
N GLY A 85 18.55 -21.89 -5.56
CA GLY A 85 17.76 -22.33 -6.71
C GLY A 85 16.97 -21.17 -7.35
N TYR A 86 15.70 -21.42 -7.64
CA TYR A 86 14.80 -20.43 -8.21
C TYR A 86 13.54 -20.32 -7.37
N GLU A 87 13.10 -19.09 -7.13
CA GLU A 87 11.79 -18.80 -6.58
C GLU A 87 10.85 -18.39 -7.71
N VAL A 88 9.73 -19.09 -7.83
CA VAL A 88 8.70 -18.83 -8.84
C VAL A 88 7.46 -18.31 -8.13
N GLU A 89 7.11 -17.06 -8.42
CA GLU A 89 5.88 -16.41 -7.94
C GLU A 89 4.84 -16.38 -9.06
N VAL A 90 3.66 -16.89 -8.78
CA VAL A 90 2.52 -16.87 -9.69
C VAL A 90 1.36 -16.15 -9.02
N GLU A 91 0.96 -15.01 -9.58
CA GLU A 91 -0.24 -14.29 -9.17
C GLU A 91 -1.42 -14.71 -10.04
N ILE A 92 -2.46 -15.23 -9.39
CA ILE A 92 -3.68 -15.71 -10.05
C ILE A 92 -4.84 -14.86 -9.57
N GLU A 93 -5.60 -14.33 -10.51
CA GLU A 93 -6.83 -13.60 -10.20
C GLU A 93 -7.91 -14.58 -9.74
N ARG A 94 -8.86 -14.09 -8.93
CA ARG A 94 -9.97 -14.93 -8.51
C ARG A 94 -10.88 -15.25 -9.68
N ASP A 95 -11.29 -16.51 -9.72
CA ASP A 95 -12.33 -16.93 -10.65
C ASP A 95 -13.73 -16.48 -10.15
N GLU A 96 -14.71 -16.59 -11.03
CA GLU A 96 -16.09 -16.19 -10.75
C GLU A 96 -16.71 -17.01 -9.60
N LYS A 97 -16.34 -18.31 -9.49
CA LYS A 97 -16.85 -19.20 -8.45
C LYS A 97 -16.35 -18.83 -7.07
N LEU A 98 -15.04 -18.52 -6.96
CA LEU A 98 -14.43 -18.06 -5.69
C LEU A 98 -15.00 -16.71 -5.27
N THR A 99 -15.19 -15.80 -6.22
CA THR A 99 -15.78 -14.48 -5.96
C THR A 99 -17.22 -14.64 -5.46
N ARG A 100 -18.01 -15.48 -6.13
CA ARG A 100 -19.40 -15.73 -5.71
C ARG A 100 -19.51 -16.42 -4.34
N ALA A 101 -18.66 -17.40 -4.07
CA ALA A 101 -18.61 -18.07 -2.77
C ALA A 101 -18.26 -17.09 -1.63
N GLU A 102 -17.39 -16.11 -1.90
CA GLU A 102 -17.03 -15.08 -0.92
C GLU A 102 -18.17 -14.08 -0.68
N GLU A 103 -18.85 -13.63 -1.73
CA GLU A 103 -20.02 -12.76 -1.60
C GLU A 103 -21.10 -13.42 -0.75
N LEU A 104 -21.42 -14.69 -1.05
CA LEU A 104 -22.40 -15.49 -0.30
C LEU A 104 -21.98 -15.63 1.15
N LYS A 105 -20.72 -15.99 1.41
CA LYS A 105 -20.19 -16.04 2.77
C LYS A 105 -20.35 -14.71 3.49
N SER A 106 -19.93 -13.61 2.86
CA SER A 106 -19.98 -12.28 3.48
C SER A 106 -21.42 -11.86 3.82
N SER A 107 -22.35 -12.06 2.88
CA SER A 107 -23.77 -11.79 3.07
C SER A 107 -24.38 -12.68 4.16
N PHE A 108 -24.10 -13.98 4.11
CA PHE A 108 -24.55 -14.95 5.11
C PHE A 108 -24.08 -14.57 6.52
N PHE A 109 -22.77 -14.30 6.70
CA PHE A 109 -22.22 -13.97 8.02
C PHE A 109 -22.70 -12.62 8.55
N ALA A 110 -23.07 -11.68 7.68
CA ALA A 110 -23.68 -10.42 8.10
C ALA A 110 -25.11 -10.60 8.67
N LYS A 111 -25.84 -11.64 8.25
CA LYS A 111 -27.24 -11.88 8.61
C LYS A 111 -27.44 -12.96 9.69
N ILE A 112 -26.55 -13.98 9.74
CA ILE A 112 -26.74 -15.14 10.61
C ILE A 112 -26.74 -14.79 12.10
N ASP A 113 -26.04 -13.74 12.52
CA ASP A 113 -26.03 -13.32 13.93
C ASP A 113 -27.38 -12.73 14.36
N GLU A 114 -28.10 -12.07 13.45
CA GLU A 114 -29.45 -11.60 13.69
C GLU A 114 -30.43 -12.78 13.77
N VAL A 115 -30.31 -13.74 12.84
CA VAL A 115 -31.11 -14.99 12.87
C VAL A 115 -30.89 -15.75 14.17
N SER A 116 -29.67 -15.85 14.66
CA SER A 116 -29.35 -16.51 15.93
C SER A 116 -29.97 -15.81 17.14
N ARG A 117 -30.04 -14.47 17.12
CA ARG A 117 -30.74 -13.70 18.14
C ARG A 117 -32.27 -13.97 18.11
N LEU A 118 -32.86 -13.90 16.91
CA LEU A 118 -34.31 -14.19 16.75
C LEU A 118 -34.64 -15.64 17.14
N GLU A 119 -33.75 -16.59 16.85
CA GLU A 119 -33.87 -17.97 17.28
C GLU A 119 -33.94 -18.08 18.82
N SER A 120 -33.02 -17.40 19.52
CA SER A 120 -32.97 -17.35 20.97
C SER A 120 -34.25 -16.71 21.56
N ASP A 121 -34.72 -15.62 20.94
CA ASP A 121 -35.94 -14.94 21.39
C ASP A 121 -37.17 -15.83 21.25
N VAL A 122 -37.28 -16.55 20.14
CA VAL A 122 -38.41 -17.51 19.93
C VAL A 122 -38.33 -18.67 20.89
N LEU A 123 -37.13 -19.20 21.17
CA LEU A 123 -36.92 -20.37 22.02
C LEU A 123 -37.10 -20.08 23.54
N VAL A 124 -36.67 -18.89 23.98
CA VAL A 124 -36.51 -18.58 25.41
C VAL A 124 -37.49 -17.53 25.92
N THR A 125 -37.78 -16.48 25.11
CA THR A 125 -38.41 -15.26 25.65
C THR A 125 -39.86 -15.06 25.16
N ASN A 126 -40.10 -15.24 23.87
CA ASN A 126 -41.41 -14.85 23.30
C ASN A 126 -41.84 -15.74 22.12
N GLN A 127 -42.82 -16.62 22.34
CA GLN A 127 -43.39 -17.49 21.31
C GLN A 127 -44.57 -16.83 20.58
N SER A 128 -44.57 -15.53 20.39
CA SER A 128 -45.63 -14.86 19.62
C SER A 128 -45.57 -15.25 18.14
N ALA A 129 -46.73 -15.26 17.49
CA ALA A 129 -46.80 -15.55 16.05
C ALA A 129 -45.95 -14.59 15.22
N GLU A 130 -45.83 -13.33 15.66
CA GLU A 130 -45.01 -12.32 15.01
C GLU A 130 -43.52 -12.64 15.12
N SER A 131 -43.01 -13.06 16.28
CA SER A 131 -41.61 -13.44 16.49
C SER A 131 -41.24 -14.67 15.66
N ILE A 132 -42.12 -15.68 15.62
CA ILE A 132 -41.95 -16.88 14.82
C ILE A 132 -41.88 -16.53 13.30
N GLN A 133 -42.78 -15.63 12.86
CA GLN A 133 -42.76 -15.19 11.45
C GLN A 133 -41.47 -14.47 11.09
N LYS A 134 -41.03 -13.50 11.90
CA LYS A 134 -39.78 -12.78 11.70
C LYS A 134 -38.57 -13.72 11.62
N TYR A 135 -38.48 -14.66 12.56
CA TYR A 135 -37.43 -15.69 12.54
C TYR A 135 -37.49 -16.54 11.27
N SER A 136 -38.70 -17.01 10.88
CA SER A 136 -38.84 -17.87 9.70
C SER A 136 -38.46 -17.16 8.39
N GLU A 137 -38.78 -15.89 8.25
CA GLU A 137 -38.41 -15.07 7.09
C GLU A 137 -36.90 -14.83 7.04
N ALA A 138 -36.28 -14.42 8.15
CA ALA A 138 -34.86 -14.21 8.27
C ALA A 138 -34.06 -15.52 8.00
N ARG A 139 -34.56 -16.65 8.57
CA ARG A 139 -33.94 -17.96 8.38
C ARG A 139 -34.00 -18.41 6.92
N ARG A 140 -35.12 -18.24 6.22
CA ARG A 140 -35.24 -18.58 4.78
C ARG A 140 -34.26 -17.81 3.91
N ALA A 141 -34.05 -16.53 4.20
CA ALA A 141 -33.09 -15.72 3.45
C ALA A 141 -31.63 -16.26 3.58
N VAL A 142 -31.26 -16.63 4.80
CA VAL A 142 -29.95 -17.19 5.13
C VAL A 142 -29.76 -18.61 4.59
N ASP A 143 -30.83 -19.43 4.67
CA ASP A 143 -30.87 -20.79 4.11
C ASP A 143 -30.64 -20.77 2.58
N GLY A 144 -31.20 -19.78 1.88
CA GLY A 144 -30.98 -19.59 0.45
C GLY A 144 -29.49 -19.37 0.09
N GLU A 145 -28.84 -18.45 0.82
CA GLU A 145 -27.42 -18.14 0.64
C GLU A 145 -26.52 -19.34 1.01
N ALA A 146 -26.86 -20.03 2.11
CA ALA A 146 -26.13 -21.23 2.51
C ALA A 146 -26.26 -22.37 1.48
N ASN A 147 -27.45 -22.61 0.93
CA ASN A 147 -27.66 -23.61 -0.10
C ASN A 147 -26.85 -23.35 -1.36
N GLU A 148 -26.80 -22.09 -1.80
CA GLU A 148 -25.97 -21.70 -2.96
C GLU A 148 -24.48 -21.93 -2.67
N LEU A 149 -24.01 -21.57 -1.46
CA LEU A 149 -22.63 -21.81 -1.04
C LEU A 149 -22.30 -23.32 -0.96
N PHE A 150 -23.21 -24.13 -0.43
CA PHE A 150 -23.04 -25.58 -0.37
C PHE A 150 -23.03 -26.21 -1.76
N ALA A 151 -23.83 -25.69 -2.70
CA ALA A 151 -23.80 -26.13 -4.08
C ALA A 151 -22.45 -25.83 -4.76
N ILE A 152 -21.88 -24.63 -4.53
CA ILE A 152 -20.54 -24.27 -5.02
C ILE A 152 -19.46 -25.19 -4.41
N ALA A 153 -19.58 -25.53 -3.13
CA ALA A 153 -18.69 -26.44 -2.41
C ALA A 153 -18.87 -27.93 -2.79
N GLY A 154 -19.89 -28.25 -3.61
CA GLY A 154 -20.20 -29.64 -3.95
C GLY A 154 -20.64 -30.48 -2.75
N LEU A 155 -21.33 -29.87 -1.79
CA LEU A 155 -21.88 -30.57 -0.63
C LEU A 155 -23.28 -31.09 -0.94
N PRO A 156 -23.59 -32.36 -0.61
CA PRO A 156 -24.91 -32.94 -0.90
C PRO A 156 -25.99 -32.51 0.10
N GLN A 157 -25.60 -31.96 1.25
CA GLN A 157 -26.50 -31.53 2.29
C GLN A 157 -26.92 -30.08 2.10
N GLY A 158 -28.23 -29.81 2.22
CA GLY A 158 -28.76 -28.43 2.18
C GLY A 158 -28.80 -27.78 3.57
N ALA A 159 -29.11 -26.50 3.62
CA ALA A 159 -29.21 -25.71 4.84
C ALA A 159 -30.29 -26.26 5.81
N SER A 160 -31.33 -26.87 5.26
CA SER A 160 -32.43 -27.52 6.05
C SER A 160 -31.97 -28.71 6.90
N SER A 161 -30.81 -29.27 6.65
CA SER A 161 -30.21 -30.35 7.44
C SER A 161 -29.67 -29.86 8.80
N TYR A 162 -29.52 -28.54 8.96
CA TYR A 162 -29.00 -27.91 10.17
C TYR A 162 -30.13 -27.20 10.94
N ALA A 163 -30.51 -27.75 12.06
CA ALA A 163 -31.63 -27.22 12.84
C ALA A 163 -31.30 -25.86 13.49
N GLY A 164 -30.13 -25.72 14.09
CA GLY A 164 -29.66 -24.50 14.76
C GLY A 164 -28.90 -23.55 13.88
N SER A 165 -29.04 -22.24 14.13
CA SER A 165 -28.30 -21.19 13.41
C SER A 165 -26.78 -21.30 13.60
N ASN A 166 -26.33 -21.76 14.77
CA ASN A 166 -24.88 -21.95 15.03
C ASN A 166 -24.28 -23.13 14.25
N GLU A 167 -25.07 -24.23 14.12
CA GLU A 167 -24.68 -25.39 13.31
C GLU A 167 -24.56 -24.99 11.83
N LEU A 168 -25.55 -24.25 11.32
CA LEU A 168 -25.54 -23.72 9.95
C LEU A 168 -24.38 -22.76 9.71
N LYS A 169 -24.06 -21.93 10.70
CA LYS A 169 -22.92 -21.01 10.65
C LYS A 169 -21.60 -21.78 10.52
N SER A 170 -21.43 -22.85 11.28
CA SER A 170 -20.23 -23.69 11.22
C SER A 170 -20.15 -24.46 9.91
N ALA A 171 -21.28 -24.98 9.42
CA ALA A 171 -21.36 -25.68 8.14
C ALA A 171 -21.04 -24.75 6.95
N ALA A 172 -21.55 -23.53 6.95
CA ALA A 172 -21.26 -22.53 5.91
C ALA A 172 -19.77 -22.12 5.93
N ALA A 173 -19.17 -21.97 7.11
CA ALA A 173 -17.74 -21.73 7.22
C ALA A 173 -16.92 -22.91 6.66
N GLY A 174 -17.31 -24.15 6.96
CA GLY A 174 -16.68 -25.37 6.42
C GLY A 174 -16.85 -25.49 4.91
N ALA A 175 -18.02 -25.16 4.38
CA ALA A 175 -18.26 -25.14 2.94
C ALA A 175 -17.35 -24.16 2.20
N TYR A 176 -17.25 -22.94 2.71
CA TYR A 176 -16.33 -21.95 2.12
C TYR A 176 -14.87 -22.40 2.19
N LYS A 177 -14.44 -22.94 3.33
CA LYS A 177 -13.08 -23.51 3.43
C LYS A 177 -12.84 -24.60 2.39
N LYS A 178 -13.79 -25.51 2.19
CA LYS A 178 -13.69 -26.54 1.18
C LYS A 178 -13.55 -25.97 -0.23
N VAL A 179 -14.27 -24.90 -0.57
CA VAL A 179 -14.12 -24.22 -1.87
C VAL A 179 -12.69 -23.72 -2.07
N LEU A 180 -12.07 -23.13 -1.03
CA LEU A 180 -10.68 -22.67 -1.09
C LEU A 180 -9.71 -23.86 -1.20
N ASP A 181 -9.86 -24.88 -0.36
CA ASP A 181 -9.02 -26.07 -0.37
C ASP A 181 -9.08 -26.79 -1.73
N ASP A 182 -10.28 -26.97 -2.31
CA ASP A 182 -10.48 -27.56 -3.63
C ASP A 182 -9.82 -26.73 -4.75
N ASN A 183 -9.85 -25.39 -4.64
CA ASN A 183 -9.17 -24.53 -5.60
C ASN A 183 -7.64 -24.62 -5.48
N SER A 184 -7.12 -24.57 -4.27
CA SER A 184 -5.67 -24.70 -4.01
C SER A 184 -5.15 -26.06 -4.46
N GLN A 185 -5.93 -27.14 -4.26
CA GLN A 185 -5.58 -28.48 -4.73
C GLN A 185 -5.51 -28.56 -6.26
N LYS A 186 -6.52 -28.05 -6.95
CA LYS A 186 -6.52 -28.00 -8.43
C LYS A 186 -5.33 -27.22 -8.97
N LEU A 187 -5.00 -26.11 -8.33
CA LEU A 187 -3.88 -25.28 -8.72
C LEU A 187 -2.54 -25.99 -8.46
N SER A 188 -2.41 -26.66 -7.31
CA SER A 188 -1.25 -27.50 -6.98
C SER A 188 -1.06 -28.62 -8.00
N ASP A 189 -2.15 -29.33 -8.35
CA ASP A 189 -2.10 -30.41 -9.33
C ASP A 189 -1.74 -29.89 -10.75
N ALA A 190 -2.21 -28.69 -11.11
CA ALA A 190 -1.84 -28.04 -12.35
C ALA A 190 -0.37 -27.64 -12.41
N LEU A 191 0.19 -27.17 -11.29
CA LEU A 191 1.58 -26.73 -11.18
C LEU A 191 2.56 -27.90 -11.11
N LEU A 192 2.21 -29.01 -10.42
CA LEU A 192 3.02 -30.24 -10.35
C LEU A 192 3.39 -30.82 -11.72
N GLY A 193 2.55 -30.61 -12.73
CA GLY A 193 2.83 -31.04 -14.10
C GLY A 193 3.66 -30.06 -14.93
N LEU A 194 3.94 -28.87 -14.41
CA LEU A 194 4.60 -27.78 -15.15
C LEU A 194 5.93 -27.34 -14.53
N VAL A 195 6.05 -27.41 -13.20
CA VAL A 195 7.21 -26.98 -12.46
C VAL A 195 7.59 -28.04 -11.43
N GLU A 196 8.85 -28.44 -11.44
CA GLU A 196 9.41 -29.24 -10.34
C GLU A 196 9.74 -28.29 -9.20
N TYR A 197 9.10 -28.44 -8.05
CA TYR A 197 9.30 -27.61 -6.88
C TYR A 197 9.50 -28.44 -5.61
N GLU A 198 10.33 -27.94 -4.69
CA GLU A 198 10.53 -28.54 -3.37
C GLU A 198 9.45 -28.10 -2.38
N THR A 199 9.09 -26.84 -2.43
CA THR A 199 8.09 -26.24 -1.54
C THR A 199 7.12 -25.38 -2.32
N ILE A 200 5.85 -25.39 -1.89
CA ILE A 200 4.80 -24.54 -2.42
C ILE A 200 4.02 -23.86 -1.28
N SER A 201 3.77 -22.57 -1.41
CA SER A 201 2.99 -21.79 -0.47
C SER A 201 1.89 -21.04 -1.19
N PHE A 202 0.69 -21.03 -0.62
CA PHE A 202 -0.47 -20.32 -1.12
C PHE A 202 -0.82 -19.18 -0.16
N ASN A 203 -0.85 -17.97 -0.68
CA ASN A 203 -1.36 -16.80 0.03
C ASN A 203 -2.60 -16.29 -0.68
N GLU A 204 -3.76 -16.57 -0.11
CA GLU A 204 -5.05 -16.17 -0.66
C GLU A 204 -5.58 -14.91 0.03
N VAL A 205 -5.86 -13.89 -0.78
CA VAL A 205 -6.45 -12.63 -0.32
C VAL A 205 -7.83 -12.49 -0.94
N SER A 206 -8.83 -12.34 -0.07
CA SER A 206 -10.21 -12.22 -0.52
C SER A 206 -10.51 -10.83 -1.09
N SER A 207 -11.42 -10.75 -2.08
CA SER A 207 -11.80 -9.48 -2.71
C SER A 207 -12.44 -8.50 -1.72
N SER A 208 -13.22 -9.01 -0.76
CA SER A 208 -13.82 -8.20 0.30
C SER A 208 -12.79 -7.67 1.28
N LEU A 209 -11.73 -8.44 1.53
CA LEU A 209 -10.60 -8.01 2.38
C LEU A 209 -9.78 -6.96 1.67
N SER A 210 -9.49 -7.14 0.37
CA SER A 210 -8.79 -6.16 -0.47
C SER A 210 -9.53 -4.82 -0.53
N ALA A 211 -10.85 -4.83 -0.73
CA ALA A 211 -11.66 -3.62 -0.72
C ALA A 211 -11.56 -2.88 0.64
N LYS A 212 -11.66 -3.62 1.76
CA LYS A 212 -11.47 -3.06 3.10
C LYS A 212 -10.06 -2.52 3.33
N PHE A 213 -9.04 -3.15 2.74
CA PHE A 213 -7.66 -2.64 2.80
C PHE A 213 -7.50 -1.32 2.06
N ILE A 214 -8.09 -1.20 0.86
CA ILE A 214 -8.07 0.06 0.10
C ILE A 214 -8.72 1.18 0.91
N ASP A 215 -9.91 0.95 1.45
CA ASP A 215 -10.63 1.95 2.24
C ASP A 215 -9.83 2.37 3.48
N ARG A 216 -9.26 1.40 4.21
CA ARG A 216 -8.42 1.68 5.37
C ARG A 216 -7.11 2.38 4.99
N ALA A 217 -6.46 1.97 3.90
CA ALA A 217 -5.24 2.61 3.41
C ALA A 217 -5.50 4.09 3.08
N LEU A 218 -6.59 4.39 2.37
CA LEU A 218 -6.99 5.76 2.09
C LEU A 218 -7.26 6.57 3.37
N MET A 219 -7.98 5.99 4.34
CA MET A 219 -8.20 6.65 5.65
C MET A 219 -6.88 6.94 6.36
N VAL A 220 -5.94 5.99 6.38
CA VAL A 220 -4.62 6.17 7.01
C VAL A 220 -3.85 7.30 6.34
N VAL A 221 -3.82 7.37 5.00
CA VAL A 221 -3.17 8.47 4.26
C VAL A 221 -3.80 9.81 4.62
N VAL A 222 -5.14 9.90 4.64
CA VAL A 222 -5.85 11.14 4.99
C VAL A 222 -5.52 11.57 6.43
N TYR A 223 -5.63 10.65 7.40
CA TYR A 223 -5.31 10.97 8.81
C TYR A 223 -3.84 11.33 8.99
N ALA A 224 -2.91 10.62 8.35
CA ALA A 224 -1.49 10.94 8.39
C ALA A 224 -1.23 12.34 7.82
N THR A 225 -1.81 12.68 6.67
CA THR A 225 -1.66 13.99 6.03
C THR A 225 -2.21 15.12 6.92
N ILE A 226 -3.38 14.92 7.54
CA ILE A 226 -3.96 15.91 8.48
C ILE A 226 -3.06 16.08 9.69
N LEU A 227 -2.63 14.96 10.31
CA LEU A 227 -1.78 15.01 11.50
C LEU A 227 -0.44 15.71 11.21
N VAL A 228 0.22 15.32 10.12
CA VAL A 228 1.47 15.94 9.65
C VAL A 228 1.26 17.43 9.40
N SER A 229 0.18 17.84 8.72
CA SER A 229 -0.13 19.23 8.45
C SER A 229 -0.27 20.04 9.74
N ILE A 230 -0.96 19.50 10.74
CA ILE A 230 -1.11 20.13 12.06
C ILE A 230 0.24 20.29 12.75
N VAL A 231 1.05 19.22 12.80
CA VAL A 231 2.36 19.23 13.45
C VAL A 231 3.30 20.24 12.78
N VAL A 232 3.40 20.21 11.47
CA VAL A 232 4.23 21.14 10.67
C VAL A 232 3.81 22.58 10.88
N PHE A 233 2.49 22.85 10.91
CA PHE A 233 1.96 24.20 11.16
C PHE A 233 2.27 24.68 12.60
N ILE A 234 2.16 23.81 13.60
CA ILE A 234 2.50 24.15 14.99
C ILE A 234 4.00 24.49 15.12
N ILE A 235 4.87 23.72 14.42
CA ILE A 235 6.32 23.93 14.45
C ILE A 235 6.70 25.27 13.82
N PHE A 236 6.21 25.58 12.62
CA PHE A 236 6.63 26.76 11.88
C PHE A 236 5.81 28.01 12.16
N ARG A 237 4.53 27.86 12.48
CA ARG A 237 3.57 28.96 12.72
C ARG A 237 3.49 29.97 11.56
N THR A 238 3.87 29.56 10.37
CA THR A 238 3.89 30.38 9.14
C THR A 238 3.42 29.53 7.98
N LEU A 239 2.56 30.09 7.11
CA LEU A 239 1.91 29.33 6.03
C LEU A 239 2.89 28.86 4.96
N VAL A 240 3.77 29.77 4.47
CA VAL A 240 4.64 29.46 3.32
C VAL A 240 5.63 28.32 3.63
N PRO A 241 6.39 28.33 4.73
CA PRO A 241 7.26 27.24 5.07
C PRO A 241 6.52 25.93 5.35
N SER A 242 5.35 25.99 6.02
CA SER A 242 4.53 24.80 6.24
C SER A 242 4.03 24.19 4.94
N ALA A 243 3.56 25.03 4.01
CA ALA A 243 3.14 24.57 2.69
C ALA A 243 4.29 24.00 1.87
N ALA A 244 5.51 24.57 1.99
CA ALA A 244 6.69 24.09 1.29
C ALA A 244 7.07 22.65 1.73
N VAL A 245 7.04 22.38 3.04
CA VAL A 245 7.29 21.03 3.60
C VAL A 245 6.23 20.02 3.13
N LEU A 246 4.95 20.39 3.17
CA LEU A 246 3.87 19.50 2.70
C LEU A 246 3.96 19.23 1.20
N LEU A 247 4.38 20.24 0.43
CA LEU A 247 4.57 20.11 -1.01
C LEU A 247 5.77 19.21 -1.33
N GLY A 248 6.86 19.31 -0.55
CA GLY A 248 8.00 18.39 -0.61
C GLY A 248 7.55 16.95 -0.41
N ALA A 249 6.89 16.66 0.71
CA ALA A 249 6.38 15.33 1.02
C ALA A 249 5.43 14.76 -0.06
N ALA A 250 4.58 15.61 -0.66
CA ALA A 250 3.73 15.20 -1.77
C ALA A 250 4.55 14.86 -3.03
N CYS A 251 5.58 15.65 -3.34
CA CYS A 251 6.50 15.36 -4.44
C CYS A 251 7.20 14.02 -4.25
N ASP A 252 7.67 13.71 -3.03
CA ASP A 252 8.37 12.46 -2.73
C ASP A 252 7.49 11.24 -2.97
N ILE A 253 6.23 11.31 -2.54
CA ILE A 253 5.25 10.23 -2.82
C ILE A 253 5.06 10.05 -4.33
N ILE A 254 4.89 11.15 -5.08
CA ILE A 254 4.71 11.09 -6.54
C ILE A 254 5.95 10.51 -7.22
N LEU A 255 7.14 10.91 -6.78
CA LEU A 255 8.40 10.38 -7.32
C LEU A 255 8.58 8.90 -7.00
N ALA A 256 8.27 8.48 -5.76
CA ALA A 256 8.31 7.07 -5.37
C ALA A 256 7.32 6.22 -6.16
N LEU A 257 6.07 6.70 -6.33
CA LEU A 257 5.07 6.03 -7.16
C LEU A 257 5.49 5.96 -8.64
N GLY A 258 6.09 7.04 -9.17
CA GLY A 258 6.65 7.04 -10.52
C GLY A 258 7.75 6.01 -10.70
N ALA A 259 8.63 5.88 -9.72
CA ALA A 259 9.69 4.88 -9.72
C ALA A 259 9.13 3.45 -9.59
N MET A 260 8.10 3.24 -8.76
CA MET A 260 7.40 1.94 -8.68
C MET A 260 6.85 1.53 -10.06
N GLY A 261 6.20 2.45 -10.78
CA GLY A 261 5.73 2.20 -12.12
C GLY A 261 6.87 1.86 -13.10
N LEU A 262 7.95 2.64 -13.07
CA LEU A 262 9.10 2.46 -13.94
C LEU A 262 9.81 1.12 -13.72
N PHE A 263 9.99 0.71 -12.46
CA PHE A 263 10.67 -0.54 -12.09
C PHE A 263 9.72 -1.74 -11.98
N GLY A 264 8.42 -1.55 -12.23
CA GLY A 264 7.43 -2.63 -12.17
C GLY A 264 7.17 -3.16 -10.77
N ILE A 265 7.43 -2.37 -9.72
CA ILE A 265 7.17 -2.73 -8.32
C ILE A 265 5.66 -2.61 -8.06
N PRO A 266 4.98 -3.70 -7.66
CA PRO A 266 3.54 -3.66 -7.44
C PRO A 266 3.18 -2.87 -6.18
N LEU A 267 1.98 -2.31 -6.14
CA LEU A 267 1.41 -1.74 -4.93
C LEU A 267 0.85 -2.89 -4.08
N THR A 268 1.58 -3.26 -3.03
CA THR A 268 1.26 -4.26 -2.01
C THR A 268 1.15 -3.59 -0.65
N LEU A 269 0.77 -4.34 0.39
CA LEU A 269 0.82 -3.83 1.77
C LEU A 269 2.25 -3.45 2.18
N ALA A 270 3.27 -4.20 1.70
CA ALA A 270 4.68 -3.95 1.97
C ALA A 270 5.15 -2.63 1.33
N SER A 271 4.91 -2.45 0.03
CA SER A 271 5.27 -1.23 -0.69
C SER A 271 4.48 -0.01 -0.19
N PHE A 272 3.22 -0.18 0.21
CA PHE A 272 2.43 0.87 0.84
C PHE A 272 2.99 1.29 2.20
N ALA A 273 3.43 0.34 3.04
CA ALA A 273 4.09 0.65 4.30
C ALA A 273 5.39 1.43 4.07
N ALA A 274 6.17 1.08 3.03
CA ALA A 274 7.38 1.81 2.64
C ALA A 274 7.07 3.26 2.21
N LEU A 275 5.98 3.49 1.45
CA LEU A 275 5.54 4.84 1.10
C LEU A 275 5.17 5.67 2.33
N LEU A 276 4.47 5.09 3.32
CA LEU A 276 4.16 5.79 4.57
C LEU A 276 5.42 6.11 5.38
N MET A 277 6.39 5.19 5.42
CA MET A 277 7.67 5.39 6.08
C MET A 277 8.48 6.51 5.41
N LEU A 278 8.44 6.59 4.08
CA LEU A 278 9.11 7.65 3.31
C LEU A 278 8.61 9.04 3.70
N ILE A 279 7.30 9.21 3.96
CA ILE A 279 6.75 10.48 4.44
C ILE A 279 7.47 10.93 5.73
N GLY A 280 7.72 10.01 6.65
CA GLY A 280 8.44 10.33 7.88
C GLY A 280 9.86 10.79 7.64
N PHE A 281 10.62 10.08 6.81
CA PHE A 281 12.01 10.42 6.49
C PHE A 281 12.14 11.75 5.74
N SER A 282 11.28 12.00 4.79
CA SER A 282 11.23 13.26 4.04
C SER A 282 10.91 14.44 4.95
N LEU A 283 9.95 14.28 5.87
CA LEU A 283 9.63 15.34 6.82
C LEU A 283 10.80 15.72 7.72
N ASP A 284 11.64 14.77 8.12
CA ASP A 284 12.80 15.04 8.97
C ASP A 284 13.81 15.96 8.25
N THR A 285 14.08 15.71 6.97
CA THR A 285 15.00 16.52 6.15
C THR A 285 14.41 17.89 5.80
N ASP A 286 13.13 17.94 5.45
CA ASP A 286 12.41 19.17 5.14
C ASP A 286 12.27 20.10 6.37
N VAL A 287 11.96 19.53 7.53
CA VAL A 287 11.90 20.28 8.79
C VAL A 287 13.28 20.77 9.19
N LEU A 288 14.32 19.94 9.06
CA LEU A 288 15.72 20.34 9.31
C LEU A 288 16.12 21.55 8.47
N LEU A 289 15.89 21.50 7.16
CA LEU A 289 16.18 22.59 6.24
C LEU A 289 15.44 23.86 6.64
N THR A 290 14.14 23.76 6.80
CA THR A 290 13.26 24.90 7.09
C THR A 290 13.58 25.55 8.42
N MET A 291 13.84 24.75 9.47
CA MET A 291 14.24 25.23 10.78
C MET A 291 15.58 25.96 10.73
N ARG A 292 16.58 25.41 10.05
CA ARG A 292 17.89 26.06 9.93
C ARG A 292 17.81 27.37 9.15
N VAL A 293 17.09 27.40 8.05
CA VAL A 293 17.00 28.61 7.20
C VAL A 293 16.21 29.72 7.89
N ILE A 294 15.10 29.40 8.56
CA ILE A 294 14.18 30.43 9.07
C ILE A 294 14.45 30.82 10.51
N LYS A 295 14.75 29.86 11.39
CA LYS A 295 14.86 30.14 12.83
C LYS A 295 16.27 30.50 13.29
N ARG A 296 17.33 30.03 12.61
CA ARG A 296 18.69 30.46 12.91
C ARG A 296 18.93 31.88 12.41
N ARG A 297 19.77 32.64 13.15
CA ARG A 297 20.09 34.05 12.82
C ARG A 297 21.53 34.25 12.36
N GLU A 298 22.39 33.26 12.53
CA GLU A 298 23.80 33.33 12.17
C GLU A 298 24.01 33.12 10.67
N GLY A 299 24.79 33.99 10.04
CA GLY A 299 25.12 33.92 8.62
C GLY A 299 23.95 34.24 7.66
N THR A 300 24.19 34.08 6.38
CA THR A 300 23.17 34.31 5.35
C THR A 300 22.22 33.14 5.22
N ALA A 301 20.99 33.35 4.73
CA ALA A 301 20.02 32.28 4.48
C ALA A 301 20.60 31.18 3.58
N ARG A 302 21.39 31.54 2.55
CA ARG A 302 22.06 30.60 1.63
C ARG A 302 23.13 29.75 2.32
N SER A 303 23.91 30.34 3.23
CA SER A 303 24.89 29.58 4.02
C SER A 303 24.19 28.58 4.94
N ARG A 304 23.12 29.00 5.60
CA ARG A 304 22.35 28.11 6.49
C ARG A 304 21.68 26.96 5.73
N ALA A 305 21.17 27.21 4.51
CA ALA A 305 20.63 26.16 3.65
C ALA A 305 21.70 25.15 3.23
N TYR A 306 22.89 25.64 2.89
CA TYR A 306 24.02 24.78 2.53
C TYR A 306 24.50 23.92 3.70
N GLU A 307 24.57 24.46 4.90
CA GLU A 307 24.89 23.68 6.10
C GLU A 307 23.80 22.65 6.43
N ALA A 308 22.51 23.02 6.24
CA ALA A 308 21.42 22.10 6.36
C ALA A 308 21.53 20.94 5.37
N MET A 309 21.87 21.26 4.09
CA MET A 309 22.08 20.28 3.05
C MET A 309 23.19 19.28 3.40
N LYS A 310 24.34 19.74 3.87
CA LYS A 310 25.44 18.85 4.28
C LYS A 310 24.98 17.84 5.34
N THR A 311 24.25 18.30 6.34
CA THR A 311 23.76 17.42 7.42
C THR A 311 22.67 16.47 6.90
N GLY A 312 21.67 17.00 6.19
CA GLY A 312 20.55 16.20 5.72
C GLY A 312 20.95 15.18 4.65
N THR A 313 21.80 15.55 3.70
CA THR A 313 22.33 14.58 2.72
C THR A 313 23.12 13.45 3.38
N THR A 314 23.85 13.73 4.47
CA THR A 314 24.53 12.67 5.23
C THR A 314 23.52 11.74 5.90
N MET A 315 22.40 12.28 6.43
CA MET A 315 21.31 11.47 7.01
C MET A 315 20.63 10.61 5.95
N SER A 316 20.24 11.21 4.82
CA SER A 316 19.62 10.47 3.71
C SER A 316 20.56 9.40 3.14
N PHE A 317 21.87 9.70 3.04
CA PHE A 317 22.85 8.72 2.58
C PHE A 317 22.99 7.54 3.54
N ALA A 318 23.00 7.77 4.85
CA ALA A 318 23.03 6.68 5.85
C ALA A 318 21.80 5.78 5.75
N LEU A 319 20.61 6.38 5.55
CA LEU A 319 19.38 5.63 5.30
C LEU A 319 19.45 4.84 3.99
N MET A 320 19.93 5.46 2.90
CA MET A 320 20.09 4.77 1.61
C MET A 320 21.04 3.57 1.73
N VAL A 321 22.16 3.70 2.45
CA VAL A 321 23.07 2.57 2.69
C VAL A 321 22.37 1.45 3.46
N SER A 322 21.57 1.78 4.48
CA SER A 322 20.81 0.81 5.26
C SER A 322 19.79 0.06 4.40
N PHE A 323 19.02 0.79 3.57
CA PHE A 323 18.06 0.16 2.65
C PHE A 323 18.75 -0.58 1.49
N LEU A 324 19.92 -0.13 1.05
CA LEU A 324 20.72 -0.86 0.07
C LEU A 324 21.20 -2.21 0.62
N CYS A 325 21.65 -2.24 1.87
CA CYS A 325 22.00 -3.50 2.54
C CYS A 325 20.77 -4.43 2.66
N LEU A 326 19.61 -3.87 3.03
CA LEU A 326 18.37 -4.65 3.08
C LEU A 326 17.95 -5.14 1.69
N PHE A 327 18.08 -4.32 0.65
CA PHE A 327 17.79 -4.67 -0.73
C PHE A 327 18.68 -5.82 -1.22
N ILE A 328 20.00 -5.73 -0.96
CA ILE A 328 20.94 -6.79 -1.30
C ILE A 328 20.59 -8.07 -0.54
N LEU A 329 20.34 -7.98 0.77
CA LEU A 329 19.96 -9.13 1.58
C LEU A 329 18.65 -9.75 1.09
N ALA A 330 17.63 -8.93 0.83
CA ALA A 330 16.35 -9.38 0.30
C ALA A 330 16.50 -10.05 -1.08
N SER A 331 17.36 -9.50 -1.95
CA SER A 331 17.67 -10.10 -3.25
C SER A 331 18.42 -11.43 -3.13
N LEU A 332 19.23 -11.60 -2.09
CA LEU A 332 19.96 -12.86 -1.84
C LEU A 332 19.09 -13.91 -1.14
N THR A 333 18.16 -13.50 -0.30
CA THR A 333 17.26 -14.40 0.47
C THR A 333 15.90 -14.56 -0.18
N HIS A 334 15.60 -13.80 -1.24
CA HIS A 334 14.33 -13.77 -1.97
C HIS A 334 13.08 -13.56 -1.10
N ILE A 335 13.22 -12.80 -0.01
CA ILE A 335 12.07 -12.35 0.77
C ILE A 335 11.45 -11.14 0.07
N ASN A 336 10.44 -11.39 -0.77
CA ASN A 336 9.81 -10.37 -1.62
C ASN A 336 9.31 -9.15 -0.86
N THR A 337 8.77 -9.36 0.36
CA THR A 337 8.33 -8.26 1.23
C THR A 337 9.46 -7.26 1.52
N TYR A 338 10.66 -7.74 1.87
CA TYR A 338 11.81 -6.87 2.14
C TYR A 338 12.40 -6.25 0.87
N TYR A 339 12.34 -6.98 -0.25
CA TYR A 339 12.71 -6.46 -1.56
C TYR A 339 11.84 -5.25 -1.93
N GLU A 340 10.53 -5.39 -1.86
CA GLU A 340 9.58 -4.32 -2.16
C GLU A 340 9.77 -3.11 -1.24
N ILE A 341 9.87 -3.32 0.08
CA ILE A 341 10.09 -2.24 1.05
C ILE A 341 11.38 -1.49 0.73
N SER A 342 12.48 -2.22 0.54
CA SER A 342 13.79 -1.59 0.31
C SER A 342 13.90 -0.89 -1.04
N ALA A 343 13.33 -1.48 -2.10
CA ALA A 343 13.31 -0.89 -3.43
C ALA A 343 12.51 0.43 -3.47
N VAL A 344 11.31 0.44 -2.87
CA VAL A 344 10.48 1.65 -2.76
C VAL A 344 11.15 2.71 -1.91
N ALA A 345 11.73 2.32 -0.76
CA ALA A 345 12.43 3.26 0.13
C ALA A 345 13.66 3.87 -0.56
N LEU A 346 14.48 3.08 -1.27
CA LEU A 346 15.64 3.60 -2.03
C LEU A 346 15.20 4.57 -3.12
N ALA A 347 14.21 4.20 -3.92
CA ALA A 347 13.71 5.06 -4.99
C ALA A 347 13.13 6.36 -4.44
N GLY A 348 12.37 6.28 -3.34
CA GLY A 348 11.80 7.44 -2.67
C GLY A 348 12.85 8.35 -2.05
N LEU A 349 13.89 7.80 -1.38
CA LEU A 349 14.99 8.60 -0.82
C LEU A 349 15.81 9.33 -1.88
N ILE A 350 15.97 8.74 -3.08
CA ILE A 350 16.59 9.43 -4.22
C ILE A 350 15.70 10.61 -4.67
N GLY A 351 14.40 10.41 -4.70
CA GLY A 351 13.41 11.46 -4.98
C GLY A 351 13.45 12.57 -3.94
N ASP A 352 13.49 12.22 -2.65
CA ASP A 352 13.59 13.15 -1.51
C ASP A 352 14.81 14.06 -1.61
N LEU A 353 15.97 13.53 -1.99
CA LEU A 353 17.16 14.36 -2.21
C LEU A 353 16.90 15.46 -3.24
N ALA A 354 16.19 15.17 -4.31
CA ALA A 354 15.86 16.17 -5.33
C ALA A 354 14.76 17.12 -4.84
N ALA A 355 13.71 16.62 -4.24
CA ALA A 355 12.58 17.43 -3.76
C ALA A 355 12.99 18.36 -2.62
N THR A 356 13.68 17.86 -1.59
CA THR A 356 14.10 18.67 -0.43
C THR A 356 15.14 19.71 -0.81
N TRP A 357 16.25 19.32 -1.48
CA TRP A 357 17.40 20.22 -1.68
C TRP A 357 17.29 21.08 -2.93
N MET A 358 16.44 20.74 -3.90
CA MET A 358 16.26 21.53 -5.12
C MET A 358 14.90 22.23 -5.20
N LEU A 359 13.81 21.69 -4.63
CA LEU A 359 12.50 22.34 -4.67
C LEU A 359 12.17 23.05 -3.36
N ASN A 360 12.11 22.32 -2.23
CA ASN A 360 11.77 22.88 -0.93
C ASN A 360 12.79 23.95 -0.50
N ALA A 361 14.10 23.70 -0.69
CA ALA A 361 15.15 24.66 -0.40
C ALA A 361 14.97 25.97 -1.18
N VAL A 362 14.58 25.93 -2.46
CA VAL A 362 14.32 27.10 -3.29
C VAL A 362 13.16 27.93 -2.75
N ILE A 363 12.06 27.27 -2.37
CA ILE A 363 10.88 27.94 -1.82
C ILE A 363 11.20 28.61 -0.48
N VAL A 364 11.86 27.88 0.41
CA VAL A 364 12.21 28.37 1.75
C VAL A 364 13.23 29.49 1.70
N LEU A 365 14.23 29.42 0.80
CA LEU A 365 15.21 30.49 0.55
C LEU A 365 14.53 31.74 0.00
N ALA A 366 13.70 31.60 -1.03
CA ALA A 366 12.99 32.74 -1.61
C ALA A 366 12.12 33.45 -0.57
N TYR A 367 11.47 32.68 0.31
CA TYR A 367 10.69 33.23 1.43
C TYR A 367 11.59 33.94 2.45
N ALA A 368 12.73 33.36 2.83
CA ALA A 368 13.65 33.93 3.81
C ALA A 368 14.31 35.22 3.32
N GLU A 369 14.72 35.26 2.04
CA GLU A 369 15.29 36.47 1.41
C GLU A 369 14.27 37.61 1.34
N LYS A 370 13.06 37.34 0.85
CA LYS A 370 11.99 38.34 0.78
C LYS A 370 11.64 38.91 2.17
N ARG A 371 11.70 38.11 3.21
CA ARG A 371 11.42 38.53 4.59
C ARG A 371 12.60 39.36 5.16
N GLY A 372 13.83 39.05 4.82
CA GLY A 372 15.01 39.83 5.20
C GLY A 372 15.05 41.22 4.58
N GLU A 373 14.60 41.35 3.32
CA GLU A 373 14.50 42.63 2.60
C GLU A 373 13.40 43.55 3.16
N THR A 374 12.31 42.99 3.69
CA THR A 374 11.16 43.77 4.20
C THR A 374 11.32 44.24 5.64
N GLY A 375 12.45 43.92 6.33
CA GLY A 375 12.71 44.36 7.71
C GLY A 375 11.67 43.93 8.75
N GLY A 376 10.85 42.93 8.41
CA GLY A 376 9.61 42.63 9.10
C GLY A 376 9.81 41.95 10.45
N GLU A 377 9.42 42.66 11.52
CA GLU A 377 9.12 42.06 12.81
C GLU A 377 8.07 40.93 12.69
N HIS A 378 8.35 39.83 13.32
CA HIS A 378 7.47 38.68 13.32
C HIS A 378 6.24 38.96 14.18
N LYS A 379 5.12 39.34 13.54
CA LYS A 379 3.81 39.18 14.18
C LYS A 379 3.35 37.74 13.91
N PRO A 380 3.26 36.88 14.91
CA PRO A 380 2.71 35.54 14.72
C PRO A 380 1.25 35.66 14.26
N PHE A 381 0.85 34.86 13.29
CA PHE A 381 -0.51 34.83 12.72
C PHE A 381 -1.61 34.77 13.80
N LEU A 382 -1.35 34.09 14.92
CA LEU A 382 -2.29 34.00 16.03
C LEU A 382 -2.43 35.32 16.84
N SER A 383 -1.46 36.24 16.82
CA SER A 383 -1.60 37.53 17.52
C SER A 383 -2.56 38.48 16.81
N SER A 384 -2.81 38.28 15.51
CA SER A 384 -3.78 39.08 14.77
C SER A 384 -5.25 38.65 14.99
N ILE A 385 -5.45 37.40 15.50
CA ILE A 385 -6.80 36.90 15.80
C ILE A 385 -7.25 37.26 17.21
N PHE A 386 -6.30 37.47 18.16
CA PHE A 386 -6.59 37.80 19.56
C PHE A 386 -6.40 39.29 19.92
N SER A 387 -6.18 40.16 18.93
CA SER A 387 -6.02 41.61 19.13
C SER A 387 -7.22 42.42 18.64
N GLN A 388 -8.43 41.83 18.58
CA GLN A 388 -9.70 42.55 18.44
C GLN A 388 -10.50 42.51 19.74
#